data_b07eb7809ee775f8f9264ad1ef40fd48
#
_entry.id   b07eb7809ee775f8f9264ad1ef40fd48
#
_cell.length_a   1.000
_cell.length_b   1.000
_cell.length_c   1.000
_cell.angle_alpha   90.00
_cell.angle_beta   90.00
_cell.angle_gamma   90.00
#
_symmetry.space_group_name_H-M   'P 1'
#
loop_
_entity.id
_entity.type
_entity.pdbx_description
1 polymer ?
#
loop_
_entity_poly.entity_id
_entity_poly.type
_entity_poly.pdbx_seq_one_letter_code
_entity_poly.pdbx_strand_id
1 'polypeptide(L)'
;MNHNELDVIILGGGITGAGTQRDCALRGLRTLLIERSDIATGATGRNHGLLHSGARYAVNDPESAAECIRENMILRRIASHCVEETDGLFITLPEDDLGYQKTFVEACRRAGIGAQVIDPDEARRLEPSVNPGLVGAVRVPDGSVDPFRLCAANMLDAKLHGGEVRLHTEVTALIREGSAITGVRTRNRQSGEEEEFHAPVIVNACGIWGQHIADLAGVKIGMYPAKGALLVFAHRINNLVINRCRKPANADILVPGDTVCIIGTTSTRIPFEECDRVAATPDEVSLLISEGAKLAPALSSTRILRAYAGVRPLVGADNDPSGRNISRGIVCLDHAQRDGLDGFVTITGGKLMTYRLMAEMATDTVCRKLGVEKACSTATLPLPGSEERSYEAVARKIWEVPSTAQKAAVARMGTGASRIESSKPADKALVCECEEVSVGEVRHAIANQDVSTLTDLRRRTRIGMGTCQGGFCACRAAGLLAQAHGCTQRARTDLCDFLQERWKGSFPIGWGDTLREAEYTQWVYKHVLGL
;
A
#
# COMPACT_ATOMS: atom_id res chain seq x y z
N MET A 1 6.84 11.61 -29.05
CA MET A 1 8.16 11.85 -28.44
C MET A 1 9.05 10.67 -28.86
N ASN A 2 10.29 10.92 -29.22
CA ASN A 2 11.19 9.84 -29.59
C ASN A 2 11.45 8.95 -28.36
N HIS A 3 10.91 7.72 -28.35
CA HIS A 3 11.12 6.72 -27.29
C HIS A 3 12.57 6.19 -27.21
N ASN A 4 13.50 6.77 -27.94
CA ASN A 4 14.87 6.27 -28.12
C ASN A 4 15.90 6.74 -27.09
N GLU A 5 15.47 7.33 -25.95
CA GLU A 5 16.43 7.92 -25.03
C GLU A 5 16.13 7.67 -23.54
N LEU A 6 15.54 6.53 -23.17
CA LEU A 6 15.36 6.18 -21.77
C LEU A 6 16.68 5.68 -21.16
N ASP A 7 16.95 6.07 -19.91
CA ASP A 7 18.11 5.59 -19.16
C ASP A 7 17.73 4.34 -18.33
N VAL A 8 16.48 4.27 -17.85
CA VAL A 8 15.99 3.17 -16.99
C VAL A 8 14.52 2.86 -17.26
N ILE A 9 14.20 1.58 -17.38
CA ILE A 9 12.82 1.07 -17.33
C ILE A 9 12.61 0.35 -16.01
N ILE A 10 11.58 0.75 -15.25
CA ILE A 10 11.19 0.15 -13.97
C ILE A 10 9.92 -0.68 -14.17
N LEU A 11 9.98 -1.96 -13.84
CA LEU A 11 8.86 -2.88 -13.94
C LEU A 11 8.18 -3.04 -12.57
N GLY A 12 6.87 -2.71 -12.50
CA GLY A 12 6.04 -2.82 -11.32
C GLY A 12 5.68 -1.48 -10.68
N GLY A 13 4.37 -1.17 -10.62
CA GLY A 13 3.77 0.04 -10.04
C GLY A 13 3.44 -0.09 -8.54
N GLY A 14 4.13 -0.98 -7.82
CA GLY A 14 4.11 -1.01 -6.35
C GLY A 14 4.97 0.11 -5.76
N ILE A 15 4.93 0.26 -4.42
CA ILE A 15 5.68 1.32 -3.74
C ILE A 15 7.19 1.26 -3.97
N THR A 16 7.76 0.05 -4.13
CA THR A 16 9.19 -0.12 -4.44
C THR A 16 9.53 0.44 -5.82
N GLY A 17 8.74 0.09 -6.84
CA GLY A 17 8.95 0.63 -8.19
C GLY A 17 8.72 2.13 -8.28
N ALA A 18 7.65 2.64 -7.65
CA ALA A 18 7.37 4.08 -7.58
C ALA A 18 8.49 4.86 -6.88
N GLY A 19 9.00 4.32 -5.76
CA GLY A 19 10.15 4.90 -5.05
C GLY A 19 11.44 4.86 -5.87
N THR A 20 11.71 3.76 -6.59
CA THR A 20 12.87 3.63 -7.48
C THR A 20 12.77 4.63 -8.63
N GLN A 21 11.59 4.78 -9.24
CA GLN A 21 11.38 5.77 -10.29
C GLN A 21 11.63 7.19 -9.77
N ARG A 22 11.08 7.51 -8.59
CA ARG A 22 11.31 8.80 -7.94
C ARG A 22 12.80 9.09 -7.74
N ASP A 23 13.54 8.17 -7.15
CA ASP A 23 14.97 8.38 -6.87
C ASP A 23 15.80 8.50 -8.16
N CYS A 24 15.53 7.66 -9.16
CA CYS A 24 16.14 7.76 -10.48
C CYS A 24 15.88 9.13 -11.13
N ALA A 25 14.62 9.59 -11.14
CA ALA A 25 14.24 10.87 -11.73
C ALA A 25 14.87 12.06 -10.99
N LEU A 26 14.90 12.03 -9.65
CA LEU A 26 15.58 13.03 -8.83
C LEU A 26 17.09 13.07 -9.08
N ARG A 27 17.70 11.96 -9.46
CA ARG A 27 19.12 11.91 -9.87
C ARG A 27 19.35 12.31 -11.34
N GLY A 28 18.26 12.66 -12.07
CA GLY A 28 18.32 13.20 -13.42
C GLY A 28 18.25 12.14 -14.51
N LEU A 29 17.89 10.91 -14.18
CA LEU A 29 17.72 9.82 -15.16
C LEU A 29 16.32 9.92 -15.81
N ARG A 30 16.25 9.65 -17.11
CA ARG A 30 15.00 9.52 -17.88
C ARG A 30 14.41 8.14 -17.63
N THR A 31 13.24 8.10 -17.02
CA THR A 31 12.66 6.86 -16.51
C THR A 31 11.30 6.57 -17.08
N LEU A 32 11.02 5.29 -17.35
CA LEU A 32 9.71 4.76 -17.66
C LEU A 32 9.33 3.69 -16.63
N LEU A 33 8.19 3.87 -15.95
CA LEU A 33 7.60 2.83 -15.11
C LEU A 33 6.47 2.12 -15.87
N ILE A 34 6.50 0.78 -15.87
CA ILE A 34 5.49 -0.06 -16.52
C ILE A 34 4.81 -0.94 -15.46
N GLU A 35 3.46 -0.86 -15.39
CA GLU A 35 2.63 -1.64 -14.48
C GLU A 35 1.49 -2.33 -15.25
N ARG A 36 1.33 -3.65 -15.06
CA ARG A 36 0.32 -4.45 -15.77
C ARG A 36 -1.14 -4.13 -15.40
N SER A 37 -1.34 -3.50 -14.24
CA SER A 37 -2.65 -3.10 -13.74
C SER A 37 -2.62 -1.62 -13.34
N ASP A 38 -3.12 -1.28 -12.16
CA ASP A 38 -2.98 0.04 -11.56
C ASP A 38 -1.93 0.02 -10.45
N ILE A 39 -1.56 1.19 -9.94
CA ILE A 39 -0.63 1.31 -8.82
C ILE A 39 -1.09 0.53 -7.58
N ALA A 40 -0.14 0.07 -6.80
CA ALA A 40 -0.36 -0.54 -5.49
C ALA A 40 -1.31 -1.76 -5.50
N THR A 41 -1.47 -2.48 -6.61
CA THR A 41 -2.36 -3.65 -6.71
C THR A 41 -1.80 -4.91 -6.05
N GLY A 42 -0.48 -4.98 -5.86
CA GLY A 42 0.20 -6.08 -5.18
C GLY A 42 0.23 -5.94 -3.66
N ALA A 43 1.32 -6.39 -3.03
CA ALA A 43 1.53 -6.34 -1.57
C ALA A 43 1.40 -4.91 -0.99
N THR A 44 1.70 -3.89 -1.78
CA THR A 44 1.60 -2.47 -1.39
C THR A 44 0.19 -2.10 -0.94
N GLY A 45 -0.86 -2.46 -1.68
CA GLY A 45 -2.25 -2.16 -1.32
C GLY A 45 -2.97 -3.28 -0.59
N ARG A 46 -2.27 -4.36 -0.21
CA ARG A 46 -2.83 -5.54 0.45
C ARG A 46 -2.16 -5.85 1.79
N ASN A 47 -1.92 -4.82 2.58
CA ASN A 47 -1.41 -4.87 3.94
C ASN A 47 -2.31 -4.04 4.87
N HIS A 48 -2.03 -4.01 6.17
CA HIS A 48 -2.84 -3.27 7.15
C HIS A 48 -2.47 -1.79 7.28
N GLY A 49 -1.55 -1.27 6.48
CA GLY A 49 -1.16 0.14 6.57
C GLY A 49 -0.38 0.50 7.84
N LEU A 50 0.32 -0.45 8.46
CA LEU A 50 1.14 -0.16 9.63
C LEU A 50 2.47 0.50 9.22
N LEU A 51 2.74 1.68 9.77
CA LEU A 51 4.06 2.30 9.79
C LEU A 51 4.84 1.73 10.98
N HIS A 52 5.51 0.61 10.76
CA HIS A 52 6.25 -0.10 11.80
C HIS A 52 7.38 0.75 12.39
N SER A 53 7.48 0.79 13.73
CA SER A 53 8.71 1.19 14.43
C SER A 53 9.82 0.12 14.34
N GLY A 54 9.48 -1.10 13.95
CA GLY A 54 10.38 -2.24 13.98
C GLY A 54 10.29 -3.07 15.25
N ALA A 55 9.56 -2.61 16.27
CA ALA A 55 9.49 -3.27 17.59
C ALA A 55 9.13 -4.76 17.51
N ARG A 56 8.19 -5.13 16.62
CA ARG A 56 7.79 -6.53 16.39
C ARG A 56 8.94 -7.44 15.93
N TYR A 57 10.00 -6.88 15.36
CA TYR A 57 11.16 -7.64 14.86
C TYR A 57 12.34 -7.58 15.81
N ALA A 58 12.34 -6.68 16.79
CA ALA A 58 13.49 -6.35 17.62
C ALA A 58 14.16 -7.56 18.30
N VAL A 59 13.36 -8.58 18.70
CA VAL A 59 13.87 -9.79 19.36
C VAL A 59 14.47 -10.80 18.36
N ASN A 60 13.84 -10.97 17.20
CA ASN A 60 14.19 -12.06 16.26
C ASN A 60 15.00 -11.59 15.05
N ASP A 61 14.91 -10.32 14.67
CA ASP A 61 15.56 -9.73 13.49
C ASP A 61 15.95 -8.26 13.80
N PRO A 62 17.00 -8.04 14.63
CA PRO A 62 17.39 -6.71 15.09
C PRO A 62 17.81 -5.77 13.96
N GLU A 63 18.41 -6.28 12.88
CA GLU A 63 18.80 -5.48 11.72
C GLU A 63 17.58 -4.89 11.01
N SER A 64 16.60 -5.73 10.71
CA SER A 64 15.33 -5.28 10.15
C SER A 64 14.59 -4.32 11.10
N ALA A 65 14.71 -4.48 12.41
CA ALA A 65 14.12 -3.56 13.38
C ALA A 65 14.76 -2.16 13.30
N ALA A 66 16.09 -2.10 13.23
CA ALA A 66 16.85 -0.86 13.12
C ALA A 66 16.59 -0.14 11.78
N GLU A 67 16.45 -0.88 10.67
CA GLU A 67 16.04 -0.33 9.38
C GLU A 67 14.63 0.28 9.47
N CYS A 68 13.69 -0.45 10.07
CA CYS A 68 12.31 0.00 10.20
C CYS A 68 12.19 1.31 10.96
N ILE A 69 12.83 1.45 12.13
CA ILE A 69 12.70 2.69 12.91
C ILE A 69 13.33 3.88 12.16
N ARG A 70 14.46 3.69 11.50
CA ARG A 70 15.11 4.74 10.70
C ARG A 70 14.19 5.23 9.59
N GLU A 71 13.64 4.31 8.80
CA GLU A 71 12.74 4.65 7.70
C GLU A 71 11.37 5.19 8.19
N ASN A 72 10.84 4.68 9.32
CA ASN A 72 9.66 5.23 9.97
C ASN A 72 9.84 6.73 10.26
N MET A 73 10.94 7.09 10.92
CA MET A 73 11.24 8.48 11.27
C MET A 73 11.48 9.37 10.05
N ILE A 74 11.99 8.81 8.94
CA ILE A 74 12.12 9.52 7.66
C ILE A 74 10.73 9.77 7.07
N LEU A 75 9.88 8.74 6.97
CA LEU A 75 8.56 8.85 6.35
C LEU A 75 7.64 9.82 7.07
N ARG A 76 7.69 9.90 8.40
CA ARG A 76 6.98 10.92 9.19
C ARG A 76 7.33 12.34 8.75
N ARG A 77 8.56 12.57 8.27
CA ARG A 77 9.01 13.89 7.83
C ARG A 77 8.67 14.17 6.37
N ILE A 78 8.94 13.20 5.48
CA ILE A 78 8.85 13.42 4.04
C ILE A 78 7.49 13.07 3.44
N ALA A 79 6.64 12.34 4.16
CA ALA A 79 5.36 11.82 3.70
C ALA A 79 4.21 12.12 4.69
N SER A 80 4.20 13.31 5.29
CA SER A 80 3.32 13.65 6.41
C SER A 80 1.82 13.50 6.08
N HIS A 81 1.38 13.81 4.86
CA HIS A 81 -0.02 13.63 4.44
C HIS A 81 -0.41 12.16 4.17
N CYS A 82 0.57 11.26 4.11
CA CYS A 82 0.35 9.81 3.96
C CYS A 82 0.37 9.07 5.30
N VAL A 83 0.86 9.71 6.37
CA VAL A 83 1.15 9.10 7.67
C VAL A 83 0.27 9.70 8.75
N GLU A 84 -0.27 8.87 9.62
CA GLU A 84 -0.89 9.28 10.87
C GLU A 84 0.00 8.82 12.05
N GLU A 85 0.48 9.77 12.84
CA GLU A 85 1.38 9.52 13.97
C GLU A 85 0.58 9.07 15.20
N THR A 86 0.06 7.83 15.14
CA THR A 86 -0.84 7.29 16.17
C THR A 86 -0.12 6.80 17.41
N ASP A 87 1.17 6.48 17.33
CA ASP A 87 1.86 5.57 18.25
C ASP A 87 1.27 4.13 18.25
N GLY A 88 1.84 3.26 19.04
CA GLY A 88 1.38 1.88 19.19
C GLY A 88 1.56 1.34 20.60
N LEU A 89 0.67 0.45 20.97
CA LEU A 89 0.73 -0.32 22.21
C LEU A 89 1.06 -1.78 21.92
N PHE A 90 2.02 -2.34 22.63
CA PHE A 90 2.24 -3.78 22.74
C PHE A 90 1.67 -4.22 24.06
N ILE A 91 0.51 -4.90 24.06
CA ILE A 91 -0.21 -5.32 25.25
C ILE A 91 0.10 -6.76 25.64
N THR A 92 0.23 -7.02 26.92
CA THR A 92 0.36 -8.36 27.51
C THR A 92 -0.98 -8.73 28.15
N LEU A 93 -1.55 -9.86 27.77
CA LEU A 93 -2.77 -10.41 28.36
C LEU A 93 -2.42 -11.46 29.42
N PRO A 94 -3.36 -11.86 30.32
CA PRO A 94 -3.08 -12.84 31.38
C PRO A 94 -2.55 -14.18 30.89
N GLU A 95 -2.88 -14.59 29.67
CA GLU A 95 -2.38 -15.82 29.05
C GLU A 95 -0.99 -15.69 28.40
N ASP A 96 -0.46 -14.46 28.28
CA ASP A 96 0.87 -14.21 27.70
C ASP A 96 1.95 -14.24 28.80
N ASP A 97 3.20 -14.47 28.38
CA ASP A 97 4.35 -14.38 29.28
C ASP A 97 4.73 -12.92 29.56
N LEU A 98 4.40 -12.42 30.74
CA LEU A 98 4.77 -11.06 31.16
C LEU A 98 6.30 -10.86 31.21
N GLY A 99 7.07 -11.93 31.44
CA GLY A 99 8.54 -11.90 31.38
C GLY A 99 9.10 -11.54 30.00
N TYR A 100 8.36 -11.85 28.93
CA TYR A 100 8.73 -11.48 27.58
C TYR A 100 8.82 -9.96 27.39
N GLN A 101 8.03 -9.16 28.11
CA GLN A 101 8.04 -7.69 28.02
C GLN A 101 9.42 -7.10 28.30
N LYS A 102 10.18 -7.63 29.29
CA LYS A 102 11.54 -7.17 29.59
C LYS A 102 12.48 -7.41 28.42
N THR A 103 12.47 -8.63 27.87
CA THR A 103 13.29 -9.00 26.71
C THR A 103 12.94 -8.14 25.49
N PHE A 104 11.66 -7.90 25.27
CA PHE A 104 11.15 -7.05 24.20
C PHE A 104 11.65 -5.61 24.30
N VAL A 105 11.53 -4.97 25.47
CA VAL A 105 11.97 -3.58 25.69
C VAL A 105 13.49 -3.45 25.53
N GLU A 106 14.26 -4.38 26.05
CA GLU A 106 15.72 -4.41 25.90
C GLU A 106 16.14 -4.56 24.42
N ALA A 107 15.45 -5.42 23.67
CA ALA A 107 15.68 -5.59 22.24
C ALA A 107 15.32 -4.32 21.44
N CYS A 108 14.18 -3.68 21.74
CA CYS A 108 13.77 -2.41 21.13
C CYS A 108 14.83 -1.32 21.34
N ARG A 109 15.32 -1.16 22.57
CA ARG A 109 16.37 -0.17 22.89
C ARG A 109 17.65 -0.42 22.10
N ARG A 110 18.09 -1.67 21.99
CA ARG A 110 19.27 -2.04 21.19
C ARG A 110 19.10 -1.71 19.70
N ALA A 111 17.88 -1.83 19.18
CA ALA A 111 17.56 -1.48 17.80
C ALA A 111 17.31 0.03 17.59
N GLY A 112 17.43 0.88 18.64
CA GLY A 112 17.19 2.33 18.57
C GLY A 112 15.72 2.72 18.61
N ILE A 113 14.84 1.81 19.04
CA ILE A 113 13.39 2.04 19.13
C ILE A 113 13.05 2.55 20.54
N GLY A 114 12.39 3.71 20.62
CA GLY A 114 11.84 4.24 21.86
C GLY A 114 10.70 3.34 22.36
N ALA A 115 10.99 2.50 23.37
CA ALA A 115 10.01 1.62 23.99
C ALA A 115 9.84 2.00 25.46
N GLN A 116 8.62 2.38 25.84
CA GLN A 116 8.27 2.83 27.17
C GLN A 116 7.27 1.85 27.79
N VAL A 117 7.64 1.23 28.92
CA VAL A 117 6.68 0.47 29.73
C VAL A 117 5.74 1.48 30.39
N ILE A 118 4.46 1.25 30.25
CA ILE A 118 3.39 2.06 30.84
C ILE A 118 2.48 1.18 31.71
N ASP A 119 1.85 1.83 32.67
CA ASP A 119 0.87 1.17 33.54
C ASP A 119 -0.37 0.71 32.77
N PRO A 120 -0.97 -0.45 33.08
CA PRO A 120 -2.20 -0.93 32.44
C PRO A 120 -3.36 0.08 32.46
N ASP A 121 -3.52 0.86 33.54
CA ASP A 121 -4.55 1.89 33.60
C ASP A 121 -4.23 3.08 32.68
N GLU A 122 -2.97 3.43 32.53
CA GLU A 122 -2.55 4.43 31.55
C GLU A 122 -2.83 3.94 30.13
N ALA A 123 -2.51 2.68 29.81
CA ALA A 123 -2.82 2.10 28.50
C ALA A 123 -4.32 2.15 28.18
N ARG A 124 -5.18 1.84 29.16
CA ARG A 124 -6.65 1.94 29.00
C ARG A 124 -7.15 3.39 28.84
N ARG A 125 -6.48 4.36 29.44
CA ARG A 125 -6.80 5.79 29.23
C ARG A 125 -6.38 6.28 27.85
N LEU A 126 -5.21 5.85 27.37
CA LEU A 126 -4.70 6.21 26.05
C LEU A 126 -5.50 5.56 24.91
N GLU A 127 -5.91 4.32 25.11
CA GLU A 127 -6.69 3.55 24.14
C GLU A 127 -7.86 2.81 24.83
N PRO A 128 -9.02 3.46 24.91
CA PRO A 128 -10.19 2.89 25.60
C PRO A 128 -10.74 1.61 24.97
N SER A 129 -10.44 1.35 23.70
CA SER A 129 -10.88 0.14 22.99
C SER A 129 -10.05 -1.09 23.32
N VAL A 130 -8.89 -0.93 23.95
CA VAL A 130 -8.00 -2.04 24.28
C VAL A 130 -8.67 -3.01 25.26
N ASN A 131 -8.27 -4.29 25.18
CA ASN A 131 -8.78 -5.31 26.10
C ASN A 131 -8.58 -4.87 27.58
N PRO A 132 -9.66 -4.70 28.36
CA PRO A 132 -9.56 -4.22 29.74
C PRO A 132 -8.81 -5.19 30.68
N GLY A 133 -8.68 -6.46 30.29
CA GLY A 133 -7.95 -7.49 31.05
C GLY A 133 -6.44 -7.47 30.84
N LEU A 134 -5.87 -6.49 30.13
CA LEU A 134 -4.42 -6.41 29.94
C LEU A 134 -3.69 -6.26 31.29
N VAL A 135 -2.55 -6.94 31.41
CA VAL A 135 -1.70 -6.98 32.62
C VAL A 135 -0.36 -6.25 32.45
N GLY A 136 -0.05 -5.83 31.23
CA GLY A 136 1.15 -5.05 30.91
C GLY A 136 1.02 -4.36 29.55
N ALA A 137 1.74 -3.25 29.38
CA ALA A 137 1.77 -2.52 28.13
C ALA A 137 3.12 -1.84 27.88
N VAL A 138 3.52 -1.78 26.59
CA VAL A 138 4.69 -1.03 26.12
C VAL A 138 4.26 -0.13 24.99
N ARG A 139 4.50 1.18 25.13
CA ARG A 139 4.28 2.18 24.08
C ARG A 139 5.50 2.28 23.18
N VAL A 140 5.28 2.33 21.87
CA VAL A 140 6.33 2.44 20.83
C VAL A 140 5.91 3.42 19.75
N PRO A 141 6.84 3.98 18.95
CA PRO A 141 6.52 4.94 17.88
C PRO A 141 6.04 4.24 16.60
N ASP A 142 5.03 3.38 16.68
CA ASP A 142 4.30 2.89 15.53
C ASP A 142 3.41 4.02 14.96
N GLY A 143 2.85 3.83 13.79
CA GLY A 143 1.89 4.74 13.16
C GLY A 143 1.06 4.00 12.13
N SER A 144 0.13 4.70 11.50
CA SER A 144 -0.52 4.20 10.30
C SER A 144 -0.07 4.97 9.06
N VAL A 145 -0.15 4.32 7.91
CA VAL A 145 0.21 4.90 6.61
C VAL A 145 -0.79 4.44 5.55
N ASP A 146 -1.29 5.37 4.75
CA ASP A 146 -2.07 5.03 3.57
C ASP A 146 -1.13 4.64 2.41
N PRO A 147 -1.06 3.35 2.04
CA PRO A 147 -0.12 2.89 1.03
C PRO A 147 -0.46 3.37 -0.38
N PHE A 148 -1.72 3.70 -0.65
CA PHE A 148 -2.16 4.22 -1.95
C PHE A 148 -1.71 5.66 -2.13
N ARG A 149 -1.92 6.52 -1.12
CA ARG A 149 -1.42 7.91 -1.09
C ARG A 149 0.09 7.95 -1.23
N LEU A 150 0.78 7.11 -0.46
CA LEU A 150 2.24 7.02 -0.49
C LEU A 150 2.76 6.64 -1.88
N CYS A 151 2.14 5.64 -2.52
CA CYS A 151 2.51 5.20 -3.86
C CYS A 151 2.25 6.31 -4.91
N ALA A 152 1.05 6.90 -4.88
CA ALA A 152 0.66 7.97 -5.80
C ALA A 152 1.56 9.21 -5.66
N ALA A 153 1.94 9.60 -4.44
CA ALA A 153 2.83 10.74 -4.20
C ALA A 153 4.24 10.51 -4.74
N ASN A 154 4.80 9.29 -4.62
CA ASN A 154 6.08 8.96 -5.21
C ASN A 154 6.04 9.02 -6.75
N MET A 155 4.97 8.48 -7.38
CA MET A 155 4.81 8.54 -8.83
C MET A 155 4.60 9.96 -9.32
N LEU A 156 3.82 10.78 -8.59
CA LEU A 156 3.64 12.19 -8.91
C LEU A 156 4.98 12.94 -8.88
N ASP A 157 5.81 12.71 -7.85
CA ASP A 157 7.13 13.34 -7.75
C ASP A 157 8.05 12.92 -8.92
N ALA A 158 8.06 11.63 -9.26
CA ALA A 158 8.80 11.15 -10.43
C ALA A 158 8.35 11.84 -11.73
N LYS A 159 7.02 11.99 -11.94
CA LYS A 159 6.45 12.70 -13.12
C LYS A 159 6.83 14.19 -13.14
N LEU A 160 6.84 14.86 -11.99
CA LEU A 160 7.28 16.25 -11.88
C LEU A 160 8.76 16.43 -12.24
N HIS A 161 9.55 15.36 -12.16
CA HIS A 161 10.96 15.33 -12.55
C HIS A 161 11.21 14.60 -13.88
N GLY A 162 10.19 14.49 -14.74
CA GLY A 162 10.31 13.98 -16.12
C GLY A 162 10.14 12.46 -16.27
N GLY A 163 9.75 11.74 -15.21
CA GLY A 163 9.45 10.31 -15.29
C GLY A 163 8.14 10.03 -16.05
N GLU A 164 8.13 8.98 -16.87
CA GLU A 164 6.95 8.50 -17.58
C GLU A 164 6.35 7.27 -16.90
N VAL A 165 5.03 7.08 -17.05
CA VAL A 165 4.31 5.94 -16.47
C VAL A 165 3.39 5.32 -17.52
N ARG A 166 3.38 3.98 -17.59
CA ARG A 166 2.43 3.19 -18.38
C ARG A 166 1.72 2.22 -17.45
N LEU A 167 0.48 2.54 -17.09
CA LEU A 167 -0.42 1.64 -16.35
C LEU A 167 -1.18 0.73 -17.32
N HIS A 168 -1.77 -0.33 -16.80
CA HIS A 168 -2.49 -1.34 -17.57
C HIS A 168 -1.67 -1.94 -18.73
N THR A 169 -0.34 -1.96 -18.57
CA THR A 169 0.62 -2.37 -19.61
C THR A 169 1.47 -3.52 -19.08
N GLU A 170 1.32 -4.68 -19.67
CA GLU A 170 1.99 -5.92 -19.29
C GLU A 170 3.28 -6.12 -20.09
N VAL A 171 4.36 -6.49 -19.42
CA VAL A 171 5.60 -6.93 -20.08
C VAL A 171 5.43 -8.37 -20.55
N THR A 172 5.53 -8.58 -21.85
CA THR A 172 5.37 -9.89 -22.49
C THR A 172 6.69 -10.58 -22.79
N ALA A 173 7.78 -9.80 -22.96
CA ALA A 173 9.12 -10.32 -23.17
C ALA A 173 10.18 -9.29 -22.76
N LEU A 174 11.39 -9.78 -22.48
CA LEU A 174 12.58 -8.95 -22.36
C LEU A 174 13.36 -8.99 -23.69
N ILE A 175 13.85 -7.84 -24.14
CA ILE A 175 14.69 -7.72 -25.33
C ILE A 175 16.14 -7.93 -24.91
N ARG A 176 16.81 -8.89 -25.57
CA ARG A 176 18.18 -9.29 -25.23
C ARG A 176 19.13 -9.12 -26.41
N GLU A 177 20.27 -8.53 -26.14
CA GLU A 177 21.38 -8.41 -27.08
C GLU A 177 22.65 -9.03 -26.49
N GLY A 178 23.04 -10.20 -26.98
CA GLY A 178 24.16 -10.96 -26.40
C GLY A 178 23.91 -11.35 -24.94
N SER A 179 24.73 -10.84 -24.04
CA SER A 179 24.60 -11.04 -22.57
C SER A 179 23.91 -9.89 -21.84
N ALA A 180 23.30 -8.94 -22.55
CA ALA A 180 22.63 -7.79 -21.94
C ALA A 180 21.12 -7.80 -22.23
N ILE A 181 20.33 -7.34 -21.25
CA ILE A 181 18.93 -6.97 -21.45
C ILE A 181 18.91 -5.48 -21.81
N THR A 182 18.34 -5.15 -22.97
CA THR A 182 18.36 -3.80 -23.57
C THR A 182 16.97 -3.20 -23.74
N GLY A 183 15.92 -3.92 -23.35
CA GLY A 183 14.56 -3.41 -23.45
C GLY A 183 13.48 -4.41 -23.06
N VAL A 184 12.25 -4.02 -23.32
CA VAL A 184 11.04 -4.81 -23.03
C VAL A 184 10.04 -4.72 -24.17
N ARG A 185 9.30 -5.81 -24.42
CA ARG A 185 8.04 -5.82 -25.19
C ARG A 185 6.89 -5.76 -24.24
N THR A 186 5.90 -4.98 -24.60
CA THR A 186 4.74 -4.74 -23.77
C THR A 186 3.45 -4.89 -24.56
N ARG A 187 2.36 -5.15 -23.83
CA ARG A 187 1.00 -5.13 -24.36
C ARG A 187 0.08 -4.35 -23.41
N ASN A 188 -0.57 -3.33 -23.92
CA ASN A 188 -1.62 -2.65 -23.17
C ASN A 188 -2.83 -3.58 -22.99
N ARG A 189 -3.24 -3.83 -21.76
CA ARG A 189 -4.31 -4.79 -21.43
C ARG A 189 -5.72 -4.27 -21.74
N GLN A 190 -5.87 -2.97 -21.96
CA GLN A 190 -7.16 -2.35 -22.29
C GLN A 190 -7.34 -2.19 -23.81
N SER A 191 -6.31 -1.71 -24.53
CA SER A 191 -6.37 -1.52 -25.99
C SER A 191 -5.88 -2.72 -26.79
N GLY A 192 -5.03 -3.59 -26.19
CA GLY A 192 -4.35 -4.67 -26.88
C GLY A 192 -3.12 -4.22 -27.68
N GLU A 193 -2.77 -2.95 -27.66
CA GLU A 193 -1.63 -2.36 -28.38
C GLU A 193 -0.31 -2.90 -27.83
N GLU A 194 0.59 -3.24 -28.74
CA GLU A 194 1.93 -3.72 -28.41
C GLU A 194 2.98 -2.64 -28.73
N GLU A 195 3.91 -2.46 -27.80
CA GLU A 195 5.01 -1.49 -27.92
C GLU A 195 6.33 -2.10 -27.45
N GLU A 196 7.43 -1.59 -27.97
CA GLU A 196 8.79 -1.90 -27.50
C GLU A 196 9.43 -0.65 -26.88
N PHE A 197 10.07 -0.84 -25.73
CA PHE A 197 10.83 0.21 -25.06
C PHE A 197 12.25 -0.25 -24.81
N HIS A 198 13.22 0.65 -25.01
CA HIS A 198 14.65 0.37 -24.86
C HIS A 198 15.27 1.25 -23.78
N ALA A 199 16.13 0.66 -22.96
CA ALA A 199 16.96 1.35 -21.97
C ALA A 199 18.17 0.48 -21.61
N PRO A 200 19.31 1.08 -21.26
CA PRO A 200 20.49 0.32 -20.84
C PRO A 200 20.30 -0.43 -19.51
N VAL A 201 19.31 -0.06 -18.67
CA VAL A 201 19.04 -0.76 -17.41
C VAL A 201 17.54 -0.98 -17.24
N ILE A 202 17.17 -2.22 -16.92
CA ILE A 202 15.82 -2.67 -16.58
C ILE A 202 15.81 -3.06 -15.10
N VAL A 203 14.95 -2.42 -14.30
CA VAL A 203 14.77 -2.73 -12.87
C VAL A 203 13.49 -3.52 -12.66
N ASN A 204 13.63 -4.77 -12.23
CA ASN A 204 12.51 -5.62 -11.83
C ASN A 204 12.13 -5.34 -10.38
N ALA A 205 11.05 -4.57 -10.17
CA ALA A 205 10.44 -4.24 -8.89
C ALA A 205 9.02 -4.85 -8.73
N CYS A 206 8.77 -5.98 -9.41
CA CYS A 206 7.44 -6.62 -9.52
C CYS A 206 7.02 -7.41 -8.26
N GLY A 207 7.68 -7.23 -7.11
CA GLY A 207 7.32 -7.92 -5.88
C GLY A 207 7.32 -9.44 -6.05
N ILE A 208 6.22 -10.12 -5.67
CA ILE A 208 6.14 -11.58 -5.81
C ILE A 208 6.20 -12.05 -7.27
N TRP A 209 5.71 -11.25 -8.20
CA TRP A 209 5.79 -11.54 -9.65
C TRP A 209 7.16 -11.27 -10.25
N GLY A 210 8.12 -10.79 -9.45
CA GLY A 210 9.51 -10.61 -9.87
C GLY A 210 10.15 -11.89 -10.40
N GLN A 211 9.73 -13.07 -9.90
CA GLN A 211 10.19 -14.36 -10.44
C GLN A 211 9.72 -14.56 -11.89
N HIS A 212 8.48 -14.17 -12.23
CA HIS A 212 7.98 -14.27 -13.60
C HIS A 212 8.82 -13.44 -14.58
N ILE A 213 9.18 -12.21 -14.18
CA ILE A 213 10.08 -11.37 -15.01
C ILE A 213 11.49 -11.96 -15.08
N ALA A 214 11.98 -12.54 -13.99
CA ALA A 214 13.29 -13.23 -13.98
C ALA A 214 13.30 -14.48 -14.88
N ASP A 215 12.20 -15.22 -14.94
CA ASP A 215 12.04 -16.36 -15.84
C ASP A 215 12.10 -15.94 -17.32
N LEU A 216 11.55 -14.76 -17.69
CA LEU A 216 11.69 -14.17 -19.03
C LEU A 216 13.17 -13.83 -19.35
N ALA A 217 13.97 -13.52 -18.34
CA ALA A 217 15.41 -13.30 -18.46
C ALA A 217 16.24 -14.60 -18.45
N GLY A 218 15.63 -15.74 -18.15
CA GLY A 218 16.29 -17.03 -17.99
C GLY A 218 17.06 -17.18 -16.66
N VAL A 219 16.73 -16.39 -15.63
CA VAL A 219 17.37 -16.41 -14.31
C VAL A 219 16.36 -16.70 -13.19
N LYS A 220 16.84 -17.15 -12.02
CA LYS A 220 15.96 -17.47 -10.87
C LYS A 220 16.31 -16.63 -9.67
N ILE A 221 15.27 -16.17 -8.95
CA ILE A 221 15.40 -15.33 -7.74
C ILE A 221 15.18 -16.15 -6.46
N GLY A 222 14.40 -17.23 -6.49
CA GLY A 222 14.05 -18.02 -5.31
C GLY A 222 13.00 -17.34 -4.44
N MET A 223 11.87 -16.96 -5.04
CA MET A 223 10.76 -16.31 -4.34
C MET A 223 9.95 -17.31 -3.50
N TYR A 224 9.49 -16.85 -2.33
CA TYR A 224 8.68 -17.61 -1.40
C TYR A 224 7.33 -16.92 -1.16
N PRO A 225 6.25 -17.36 -1.82
CA PRO A 225 4.94 -16.74 -1.68
C PRO A 225 4.32 -17.04 -0.31
N ALA A 226 4.15 -16.02 0.53
CA ALA A 226 3.47 -16.14 1.82
C ALA A 226 2.21 -15.27 1.85
N LYS A 227 1.04 -15.92 1.75
CA LYS A 227 -0.28 -15.27 1.83
C LYS A 227 -0.52 -14.75 3.24
N GLY A 228 -1.17 -13.60 3.37
CA GLY A 228 -1.71 -13.07 4.60
C GLY A 228 -3.08 -12.47 4.39
N ALA A 229 -4.07 -12.90 5.17
CA ALA A 229 -5.43 -12.39 5.17
C ALA A 229 -5.61 -11.26 6.20
N LEU A 230 -6.53 -10.35 5.90
CA LEU A 230 -6.87 -9.17 6.70
C LEU A 230 -8.37 -8.92 6.68
N LEU A 231 -8.90 -8.31 7.74
CA LEU A 231 -10.29 -7.85 7.82
C LEU A 231 -10.35 -6.35 8.04
N VAL A 232 -11.28 -5.70 7.34
CA VAL A 232 -11.63 -4.28 7.51
C VAL A 232 -12.95 -4.19 8.26
N PHE A 233 -12.98 -3.42 9.35
CA PHE A 233 -14.16 -3.22 10.17
C PHE A 233 -14.83 -1.86 9.91
N ALA A 234 -16.13 -1.80 10.13
CA ALA A 234 -17.01 -0.69 9.73
C ALA A 234 -16.72 0.66 10.40
N HIS A 235 -16.02 0.64 11.52
CA HIS A 235 -15.70 1.84 12.29
C HIS A 235 -14.23 1.83 12.69
N ARG A 236 -13.69 3.03 12.84
CA ARG A 236 -12.41 3.23 13.51
C ARG A 236 -12.65 3.09 15.02
N ILE A 237 -12.37 1.91 15.58
CA ILE A 237 -12.58 1.62 17.00
C ILE A 237 -11.37 1.92 17.87
N ASN A 238 -10.18 2.03 17.28
CA ASN A 238 -8.93 2.31 17.98
C ASN A 238 -8.23 3.55 17.39
N ASN A 239 -7.54 4.27 18.28
CA ASN A 239 -6.76 5.46 17.91
C ASN A 239 -5.27 5.15 17.78
N LEU A 240 -4.76 4.25 18.62
CA LEU A 240 -3.38 3.76 18.56
C LEU A 240 -3.34 2.40 17.84
N VAL A 241 -2.19 2.07 17.28
CA VAL A 241 -1.94 0.69 16.83
C VAL A 241 -1.89 -0.23 18.06
N ILE A 242 -2.61 -1.36 18.03
CA ILE A 242 -2.58 -2.33 19.13
C ILE A 242 -1.91 -3.62 18.65
N ASN A 243 -0.86 -4.03 19.36
CA ASN A 243 -0.10 -5.27 19.11
C ASN A 243 -0.12 -6.16 20.37
N ARG A 244 0.11 -7.49 20.19
CA ARG A 244 0.42 -8.41 21.29
C ARG A 244 1.92 -8.37 21.64
N CYS A 245 2.23 -8.25 22.92
CA CYS A 245 3.60 -8.34 23.46
C CYS A 245 4.00 -9.79 23.68
N ARG A 246 4.20 -10.53 22.59
CA ARG A 246 4.61 -11.94 22.56
C ARG A 246 5.43 -12.26 21.31
N LYS A 247 5.92 -13.48 21.18
CA LYS A 247 6.48 -13.93 19.90
C LYS A 247 5.45 -13.74 18.77
N PRO A 248 5.87 -13.20 17.61
CA PRO A 248 4.94 -12.90 16.51
C PRO A 248 4.07 -14.09 16.09
N ALA A 249 2.74 -13.91 16.13
CA ALA A 249 1.74 -14.92 15.76
C ALA A 249 0.71 -14.33 14.75
N ASN A 250 -0.34 -15.09 14.44
CA ASN A 250 -1.43 -14.64 13.58
C ASN A 250 -2.30 -13.60 14.30
N ALA A 251 -2.85 -12.64 13.53
CA ALA A 251 -3.83 -11.66 13.99
C ALA A 251 -3.39 -10.80 15.19
N ASP A 252 -2.11 -10.52 15.32
CA ASP A 252 -1.56 -9.79 16.46
C ASP A 252 -1.59 -8.27 16.33
N ILE A 253 -2.09 -7.72 15.23
CA ILE A 253 -1.96 -6.29 14.92
C ILE A 253 -3.30 -5.71 14.49
N LEU A 254 -3.80 -4.72 15.24
CA LEU A 254 -4.95 -3.91 14.89
C LEU A 254 -4.48 -2.49 14.57
N VAL A 255 -4.72 -2.02 13.35
CA VAL A 255 -4.27 -0.72 12.84
C VAL A 255 -5.46 0.19 12.58
N PRO A 256 -5.48 1.43 13.10
CA PRO A 256 -6.47 2.43 12.70
C PRO A 256 -6.14 2.96 11.30
N GLY A 257 -7.16 3.27 10.52
CA GLY A 257 -7.00 3.82 9.17
C GLY A 257 -8.17 4.71 8.77
N ASP A 258 -7.98 6.01 8.72
CA ASP A 258 -9.02 7.00 8.40
C ASP A 258 -10.36 6.72 9.15
N THR A 259 -11.36 6.18 8.46
CA THR A 259 -12.71 5.91 8.99
C THR A 259 -12.94 4.46 9.45
N VAL A 260 -11.95 3.59 9.33
CA VAL A 260 -12.05 2.15 9.57
C VAL A 260 -10.91 1.66 10.46
N CYS A 261 -10.92 0.39 10.85
CA CYS A 261 -9.73 -0.28 11.39
C CYS A 261 -9.50 -1.62 10.71
N ILE A 262 -8.26 -2.11 10.74
CA ILE A 262 -7.83 -3.30 10.02
C ILE A 262 -7.10 -4.23 10.98
N ILE A 263 -7.59 -5.48 11.10
CA ILE A 263 -6.89 -6.55 11.82
C ILE A 263 -6.12 -7.43 10.83
N GLY A 264 -4.92 -7.84 11.19
CA GLY A 264 -4.11 -8.77 10.39
C GLY A 264 -2.83 -9.21 11.12
N THR A 265 -2.12 -10.12 10.56
CA THR A 265 -2.36 -10.92 9.38
C THR A 265 -2.19 -12.40 9.68
N THR A 266 -2.79 -13.27 8.88
CA THR A 266 -2.39 -14.67 8.82
C THR A 266 -1.05 -14.83 8.08
N SER A 267 -0.48 -16.03 8.06
CA SER A 267 0.68 -16.33 7.24
C SER A 267 0.66 -17.80 6.83
N THR A 268 0.52 -18.05 5.52
CA THR A 268 0.45 -19.40 4.95
C THR A 268 1.19 -19.41 3.63
N ARG A 269 2.04 -20.41 3.39
CA ARG A 269 2.66 -20.62 2.08
C ARG A 269 1.58 -21.01 1.08
N ILE A 270 1.67 -20.47 -0.14
CA ILE A 270 0.82 -20.85 -1.26
C ILE A 270 1.68 -21.19 -2.48
N PRO A 271 1.16 -21.96 -3.44
CA PRO A 271 1.76 -22.13 -4.75
C PRO A 271 1.89 -20.80 -5.49
N PHE A 272 2.90 -20.67 -6.35
CA PHE A 272 3.15 -19.43 -7.09
C PHE A 272 1.99 -19.09 -8.04
N GLU A 273 1.36 -20.10 -8.62
CA GLU A 273 0.24 -20.01 -9.57
C GLU A 273 -1.03 -19.43 -8.93
N GLU A 274 -1.12 -19.46 -7.59
CA GLU A 274 -2.25 -18.91 -6.85
C GLU A 274 -2.08 -17.41 -6.52
N CYS A 275 -0.90 -16.81 -6.74
CA CYS A 275 -0.59 -15.44 -6.34
C CYS A 275 -1.54 -14.38 -6.94
N ASP A 276 -2.09 -14.63 -8.13
CA ASP A 276 -3.03 -13.71 -8.79
C ASP A 276 -4.48 -13.84 -8.26
N ARG A 277 -4.83 -14.95 -7.60
CA ARG A 277 -6.20 -15.28 -7.20
C ARG A 277 -6.40 -15.43 -5.70
N VAL A 278 -5.52 -14.82 -4.90
CA VAL A 278 -5.59 -14.94 -3.44
C VAL A 278 -6.87 -14.32 -2.87
N ALA A 279 -7.49 -15.04 -1.95
CA ALA A 279 -8.62 -14.60 -1.15
C ALA A 279 -8.45 -15.07 0.30
N ALA A 280 -9.12 -14.40 1.25
CA ALA A 280 -9.24 -14.90 2.62
C ALA A 280 -10.16 -16.11 2.65
N THR A 281 -9.82 -17.12 3.46
CA THR A 281 -10.70 -18.29 3.71
C THR A 281 -11.59 -18.05 4.92
N PRO A 282 -12.72 -18.78 5.08
CA PRO A 282 -13.54 -18.69 6.28
C PRO A 282 -12.79 -18.98 7.58
N ASP A 283 -11.85 -19.93 7.57
CA ASP A 283 -11.02 -20.25 8.74
C ASP A 283 -10.10 -19.10 9.11
N GLU A 284 -9.47 -18.43 8.11
CA GLU A 284 -8.68 -17.24 8.35
C GLU A 284 -9.52 -16.10 8.91
N VAL A 285 -10.74 -15.92 8.42
CA VAL A 285 -11.66 -14.90 8.93
C VAL A 285 -12.01 -15.20 10.39
N SER A 286 -12.37 -16.44 10.72
CA SER A 286 -12.70 -16.87 12.09
C SER A 286 -11.53 -16.66 13.04
N LEU A 287 -10.31 -17.00 12.60
CA LEU A 287 -9.07 -16.78 13.36
C LEU A 287 -8.82 -15.29 13.61
N LEU A 288 -8.97 -14.44 12.58
CA LEU A 288 -8.74 -12.99 12.70
C LEU A 288 -9.76 -12.33 13.65
N ILE A 289 -11.01 -12.78 13.65
CA ILE A 289 -12.03 -12.29 14.59
C ILE A 289 -11.69 -12.71 16.02
N SER A 290 -11.39 -13.99 16.24
CA SER A 290 -11.15 -14.52 17.59
C SER A 290 -9.90 -13.93 18.25
N GLU A 291 -8.79 -13.81 17.52
CA GLU A 291 -7.56 -13.19 18.05
C GLU A 291 -7.68 -11.67 18.12
N GLY A 292 -8.38 -11.03 17.15
CA GLY A 292 -8.62 -9.60 17.17
C GLY A 292 -9.47 -9.16 18.37
N ALA A 293 -10.46 -9.94 18.76
CA ALA A 293 -11.28 -9.69 19.95
C ALA A 293 -10.47 -9.72 21.26
N LYS A 294 -9.33 -10.43 21.27
CA LYS A 294 -8.39 -10.40 22.39
C LYS A 294 -7.63 -9.07 22.47
N LEU A 295 -7.36 -8.41 21.35
CA LEU A 295 -6.76 -7.07 21.32
C LEU A 295 -7.78 -6.00 21.74
N ALA A 296 -8.96 -6.02 21.11
CA ALA A 296 -10.06 -5.08 21.32
C ALA A 296 -11.39 -5.85 21.28
N PRO A 297 -12.05 -6.08 22.42
CA PRO A 297 -13.27 -6.91 22.50
C PRO A 297 -14.42 -6.43 21.61
N ALA A 298 -14.49 -5.13 21.32
CA ALA A 298 -15.49 -4.55 20.43
C ALA A 298 -15.47 -5.15 19.01
N LEU A 299 -14.34 -5.73 18.56
CA LEU A 299 -14.26 -6.37 17.26
C LEU A 299 -15.23 -7.56 17.10
N SER A 300 -15.57 -8.25 18.20
CA SER A 300 -16.49 -9.39 18.15
C SER A 300 -17.92 -9.01 17.73
N SER A 301 -18.31 -7.75 17.93
CA SER A 301 -19.64 -7.22 17.60
C SER A 301 -19.62 -6.15 16.50
N THR A 302 -18.43 -5.72 16.06
CA THR A 302 -18.30 -4.73 15.00
C THR A 302 -18.47 -5.39 13.63
N ARG A 303 -19.30 -4.78 12.79
CA ARG A 303 -19.53 -5.26 11.43
C ARG A 303 -18.23 -5.30 10.63
N ILE A 304 -18.01 -6.39 9.91
CA ILE A 304 -16.90 -6.54 8.97
C ILE A 304 -17.35 -6.03 7.60
N LEU A 305 -16.58 -5.12 7.01
CA LEU A 305 -16.87 -4.56 5.69
C LEU A 305 -16.30 -5.40 4.57
N ARG A 306 -15.10 -5.95 4.79
CA ARG A 306 -14.34 -6.61 3.74
C ARG A 306 -13.27 -7.53 4.34
N ALA A 307 -13.06 -8.68 3.68
CA ALA A 307 -11.86 -9.48 3.82
C ALA A 307 -11.00 -9.36 2.55
N TYR A 308 -9.68 -9.35 2.70
CA TYR A 308 -8.76 -9.44 1.57
C TYR A 308 -7.48 -10.15 1.96
N ALA A 309 -6.72 -10.58 0.95
CA ALA A 309 -5.42 -11.22 1.17
C ALA A 309 -4.36 -10.62 0.24
N GLY A 310 -3.13 -10.59 0.72
CA GLY A 310 -1.95 -10.22 -0.04
C GLY A 310 -0.89 -11.31 0.03
N VAL A 311 0.08 -11.25 -0.88
CA VAL A 311 1.22 -12.17 -0.91
C VAL A 311 2.51 -11.40 -0.64
N ARG A 312 3.25 -11.83 0.39
CA ARG A 312 4.54 -11.24 0.72
C ARG A 312 5.60 -11.75 -0.24
N PRO A 313 6.43 -10.85 -0.81
CA PRO A 313 7.53 -11.23 -1.69
C PRO A 313 8.77 -11.61 -0.87
N LEU A 314 8.73 -12.74 -0.17
CA LEU A 314 9.87 -13.23 0.59
C LEU A 314 10.88 -13.90 -0.35
N VAL A 315 12.17 -13.80 -0.01
CA VAL A 315 13.26 -14.47 -0.73
C VAL A 315 14.01 -15.36 0.28
N GLY A 316 14.20 -16.63 -0.06
CA GLY A 316 14.91 -17.57 0.80
C GLY A 316 14.59 -19.02 0.46
N ALA A 317 15.42 -19.93 0.96
CA ALA A 317 15.31 -21.37 0.76
C ALA A 317 14.91 -22.06 2.09
N ASP A 318 13.85 -21.56 2.74
CA ASP A 318 13.41 -22.15 4.02
C ASP A 318 12.23 -23.12 3.80
N ASN A 319 12.21 -24.17 4.62
CA ASN A 319 11.13 -25.15 4.68
C ASN A 319 10.02 -24.77 5.68
N ASP A 320 10.02 -23.54 6.23
CA ASP A 320 8.97 -23.06 7.14
C ASP A 320 7.64 -22.87 6.41
N PRO A 321 6.61 -23.70 6.68
CA PRO A 321 5.31 -23.60 6.01
C PRO A 321 4.60 -22.27 6.25
N SER A 322 4.95 -21.53 7.32
CA SER A 322 4.37 -20.23 7.65
C SER A 322 5.06 -19.05 6.96
N GLY A 323 6.32 -19.22 6.55
CA GLY A 323 7.16 -18.14 6.04
C GLY A 323 7.48 -17.04 7.07
N ARG A 324 7.20 -17.27 8.37
CA ARG A 324 7.40 -16.26 9.42
C ARG A 324 8.85 -16.10 9.83
N ASN A 325 9.62 -17.19 9.73
CA ASN A 325 11.04 -17.22 10.08
C ASN A 325 11.96 -16.81 8.92
N ILE A 326 11.42 -16.67 7.71
CA ILE A 326 12.19 -16.15 6.58
C ILE A 326 12.49 -14.67 6.83
N SER A 327 13.76 -14.29 6.73
CA SER A 327 14.16 -12.89 6.88
C SER A 327 13.38 -11.99 5.91
N ARG A 328 12.99 -10.83 6.40
CA ARG A 328 12.34 -9.78 5.62
C ARG A 328 13.34 -8.70 5.21
N GLY A 329 14.60 -9.08 5.08
CA GLY A 329 15.67 -8.22 4.58
C GLY A 329 15.41 -7.76 3.16
N ILE A 330 16.08 -6.70 2.77
CA ILE A 330 16.07 -6.17 1.42
C ILE A 330 16.99 -7.00 0.55
N VAL A 331 16.53 -7.37 -0.64
CA VAL A 331 17.32 -8.13 -1.63
C VAL A 331 17.42 -7.32 -2.90
N CYS A 332 18.63 -6.83 -3.21
CA CYS A 332 18.98 -6.16 -4.45
C CYS A 332 19.99 -7.01 -5.23
N LEU A 333 19.62 -7.49 -6.41
CA LEU A 333 20.43 -8.37 -7.24
C LEU A 333 20.87 -7.64 -8.51
N ASP A 334 22.19 -7.46 -8.68
CA ASP A 334 22.79 -7.12 -9.95
C ASP A 334 23.07 -8.42 -10.71
N HIS A 335 22.28 -8.70 -11.74
CA HIS A 335 22.37 -9.93 -12.51
C HIS A 335 23.63 -10.02 -13.38
N ALA A 336 24.32 -8.90 -13.65
CA ALA A 336 25.62 -8.94 -14.31
C ALA A 336 26.65 -9.68 -13.45
N GLN A 337 26.68 -9.38 -12.16
CA GLN A 337 27.63 -10.02 -11.22
C GLN A 337 27.21 -11.44 -10.85
N ARG A 338 25.91 -11.67 -10.71
CA ARG A 338 25.37 -12.95 -10.23
C ARG A 338 25.20 -13.98 -11.33
N ASP A 339 24.69 -13.59 -12.49
CA ASP A 339 24.21 -14.48 -13.56
C ASP A 339 24.91 -14.24 -14.91
N GLY A 340 25.83 -13.26 -15.00
CA GLY A 340 26.48 -12.87 -16.25
C GLY A 340 25.53 -12.17 -17.24
N LEU A 341 24.42 -11.57 -16.74
CA LEU A 341 23.38 -10.92 -17.53
C LEU A 341 23.35 -9.42 -17.22
N ASP A 342 23.95 -8.61 -18.08
CA ASP A 342 24.02 -7.17 -17.89
C ASP A 342 22.68 -6.46 -18.18
N GLY A 343 22.56 -5.19 -17.73
CA GLY A 343 21.36 -4.37 -17.93
C GLY A 343 20.14 -4.81 -17.11
N PHE A 344 20.23 -5.82 -16.23
CA PHE A 344 19.11 -6.32 -15.45
C PHE A 344 19.40 -6.28 -13.94
N VAL A 345 18.50 -5.64 -13.19
CA VAL A 345 18.58 -5.50 -11.73
C VAL A 345 17.25 -5.93 -11.12
N THR A 346 17.26 -6.70 -10.03
CA THR A 346 16.05 -7.05 -9.27
C THR A 346 16.10 -6.48 -7.87
N ILE A 347 15.03 -5.82 -7.44
CA ILE A 347 14.82 -5.34 -6.06
C ILE A 347 13.53 -5.94 -5.49
N THR A 348 13.64 -6.63 -4.36
CA THR A 348 12.51 -7.32 -3.72
C THR A 348 12.72 -7.51 -2.22
N GLY A 349 11.80 -8.19 -1.54
CA GLY A 349 11.83 -8.33 -0.08
C GLY A 349 11.37 -7.07 0.65
N GLY A 350 12.00 -6.77 1.78
CA GLY A 350 11.72 -5.57 2.57
C GLY A 350 10.30 -5.49 3.13
N LYS A 351 9.90 -4.29 3.50
CA LYS A 351 8.60 -3.96 4.10
C LYS A 351 8.06 -2.67 3.48
N LEU A 352 6.77 -2.38 3.69
CA LEU A 352 6.15 -1.16 3.16
C LEU A 352 6.98 0.10 3.50
N MET A 353 7.34 0.30 4.77
CA MET A 353 8.07 1.50 5.20
C MET A 353 9.54 1.53 4.79
N THR A 354 10.15 0.41 4.42
CA THR A 354 11.55 0.37 3.95
C THR A 354 11.69 0.56 2.44
N TYR A 355 10.59 0.88 1.75
CA TYR A 355 10.58 1.04 0.28
C TYR A 355 11.58 2.10 -0.20
N ARG A 356 11.73 3.20 0.56
CA ARG A 356 12.65 4.28 0.21
C ARG A 356 14.10 3.79 0.20
N LEU A 357 14.50 3.04 1.23
CA LEU A 357 15.82 2.43 1.30
C LEU A 357 16.02 1.38 0.19
N MET A 358 14.98 0.59 -0.11
CA MET A 358 15.00 -0.34 -1.26
C MET A 358 15.22 0.41 -2.58
N ALA A 359 14.52 1.52 -2.77
CA ALA A 359 14.65 2.37 -3.94
C ALA A 359 16.07 2.96 -4.06
N GLU A 360 16.62 3.48 -2.98
CA GLU A 360 17.99 3.98 -2.91
C GLU A 360 19.01 2.90 -3.32
N MET A 361 18.92 1.70 -2.76
CA MET A 361 19.80 0.57 -3.11
C MET A 361 19.71 0.18 -4.59
N ALA A 362 18.49 0.12 -5.14
CA ALA A 362 18.28 -0.17 -6.55
C ALA A 362 18.86 0.94 -7.44
N THR A 363 18.57 2.20 -7.11
CA THR A 363 19.05 3.36 -7.87
C THR A 363 20.56 3.53 -7.77
N ASP A 364 21.19 3.25 -6.63
CA ASP A 364 22.64 3.24 -6.48
C ASP A 364 23.31 2.22 -7.43
N THR A 365 22.66 1.05 -7.59
CA THR A 365 23.11 0.03 -8.53
C THR A 365 22.95 0.49 -9.97
N VAL A 366 21.83 1.12 -10.31
CA VAL A 366 21.59 1.73 -11.63
C VAL A 366 22.60 2.82 -11.93
N CYS A 367 22.79 3.77 -11.01
CA CYS A 367 23.74 4.90 -11.17
C CYS A 367 25.17 4.41 -11.38
N ARG A 368 25.59 3.39 -10.65
CA ARG A 368 26.91 2.76 -10.83
C ARG A 368 27.09 2.19 -12.24
N LYS A 369 26.04 1.53 -12.79
CA LYS A 369 26.06 1.00 -14.17
C LYS A 369 26.12 2.10 -15.23
N LEU A 370 25.46 3.23 -14.96
CA LEU A 370 25.36 4.35 -15.90
C LEU A 370 26.44 5.43 -15.71
N GLY A 371 27.32 5.29 -14.71
CA GLY A 371 28.34 6.30 -14.41
C GLY A 371 27.78 7.61 -13.85
N VAL A 372 26.64 7.55 -13.14
CA VAL A 372 26.00 8.74 -12.52
C VAL A 372 26.42 8.85 -11.06
N GLU A 373 27.05 9.96 -10.69
CA GLU A 373 27.59 10.19 -9.34
C GLU A 373 26.63 10.93 -8.38
N LYS A 374 25.43 11.31 -8.83
CA LYS A 374 24.49 12.09 -8.02
C LYS A 374 23.92 11.26 -6.85
N ALA A 375 24.12 11.76 -5.64
CA ALA A 375 23.67 11.10 -4.41
C ALA A 375 22.15 11.12 -4.25
N CYS A 376 21.62 10.14 -3.48
CA CYS A 376 20.21 10.06 -3.10
C CYS A 376 19.81 11.24 -2.21
N SER A 377 18.68 11.87 -2.52
CA SER A 377 18.08 12.96 -1.73
C SER A 377 16.72 12.60 -1.13
N THR A 378 16.21 11.38 -1.38
CA THR A 378 14.84 10.99 -1.02
C THR A 378 14.58 10.93 0.49
N ALA A 379 15.63 10.83 1.33
CA ALA A 379 15.49 10.86 2.79
C ALA A 379 15.19 12.25 3.35
N THR A 380 15.41 13.30 2.57
CA THR A 380 15.29 14.70 3.02
C THR A 380 14.25 15.51 2.25
N LEU A 381 14.04 15.20 0.97
CA LEU A 381 13.07 15.89 0.13
C LEU A 381 11.65 15.41 0.45
N PRO A 382 10.72 16.32 0.84
CA PRO A 382 9.33 15.99 1.02
C PRO A 382 8.70 15.44 -0.26
N LEU A 383 7.75 14.53 -0.12
CA LEU A 383 6.85 14.16 -1.21
C LEU A 383 5.89 15.32 -1.52
N PRO A 384 5.47 15.49 -2.79
CA PRO A 384 4.45 16.46 -3.15
C PRO A 384 3.20 16.32 -2.29
N GLY A 385 2.81 17.37 -1.61
CA GLY A 385 1.75 17.37 -0.60
C GLY A 385 2.24 17.40 0.84
N SER A 386 3.51 17.05 1.10
CA SER A 386 4.11 16.99 2.45
C SER A 386 4.99 18.18 2.80
N GLU A 387 4.92 19.26 2.04
CA GLU A 387 5.73 20.46 2.26
C GLU A 387 5.31 21.19 3.54
N GLU A 388 4.08 20.97 3.99
CA GLU A 388 3.56 21.51 5.24
C GLU A 388 2.83 20.42 6.05
N ARG A 389 3.05 20.40 7.38
CA ARG A 389 2.53 19.34 8.25
C ARG A 389 1.14 19.63 8.81
N SER A 390 0.74 20.88 8.93
CA SER A 390 -0.54 21.24 9.52
C SER A 390 -1.64 21.25 8.46
N TYR A 391 -2.52 20.25 8.48
CA TYR A 391 -3.69 20.19 7.59
C TYR A 391 -4.61 21.41 7.73
N GLU A 392 -4.78 21.95 8.95
CA GLU A 392 -5.60 23.13 9.15
C GLU A 392 -4.95 24.37 8.54
N ALA A 393 -3.64 24.54 8.70
CA ALA A 393 -2.91 25.65 8.09
C ALA A 393 -2.96 25.56 6.57
N VAL A 394 -2.77 24.37 5.99
CA VAL A 394 -2.91 24.13 4.55
C VAL A 394 -4.31 24.47 4.08
N ALA A 395 -5.35 23.95 4.73
CA ALA A 395 -6.72 24.19 4.34
C ALA A 395 -7.09 25.69 4.37
N ARG A 396 -6.67 26.41 5.40
CA ARG A 396 -6.91 27.87 5.54
C ARG A 396 -6.12 28.71 4.54
N LYS A 397 -4.95 28.26 4.10
CA LYS A 397 -4.19 28.94 3.02
C LYS A 397 -4.88 28.79 1.65
N ILE A 398 -5.57 27.66 1.42
CA ILE A 398 -6.26 27.39 0.17
C ILE A 398 -7.66 28.02 0.17
N TRP A 399 -8.38 27.92 1.30
CA TRP A 399 -9.75 28.40 1.45
C TRP A 399 -9.93 29.14 2.79
N GLU A 400 -10.55 30.30 2.75
CA GLU A 400 -10.81 31.10 3.95
C GLU A 400 -11.67 30.34 4.98
N VAL A 401 -12.71 29.65 4.52
CA VAL A 401 -13.56 28.77 5.33
C VAL A 401 -13.71 27.41 4.63
N PRO A 402 -12.81 26.46 4.91
CA PRO A 402 -12.85 25.17 4.25
C PRO A 402 -14.04 24.31 4.71
N SER A 403 -14.75 23.70 3.73
CA SER A 403 -15.75 22.67 4.00
C SER A 403 -15.12 21.37 4.53
N THR A 404 -15.94 20.43 5.04
CA THR A 404 -15.46 19.11 5.47
C THR A 404 -14.79 18.35 4.34
N ALA A 405 -15.37 18.35 3.13
CA ALA A 405 -14.78 17.73 1.95
C ALA A 405 -13.43 18.34 1.56
N GLN A 406 -13.25 19.66 1.72
CA GLN A 406 -11.98 20.33 1.45
C GLN A 406 -10.93 19.96 2.50
N LYS A 407 -11.31 19.88 3.78
CA LYS A 407 -10.41 19.37 4.83
C LYS A 407 -10.00 17.92 4.58
N ALA A 408 -10.95 17.08 4.18
CA ALA A 408 -10.69 15.70 3.83
C ALA A 408 -9.77 15.57 2.60
N ALA A 409 -9.94 16.43 1.59
CA ALA A 409 -9.05 16.50 0.44
C ALA A 409 -7.62 16.91 0.84
N VAL A 410 -7.46 17.88 1.75
CA VAL A 410 -6.14 18.25 2.30
C VAL A 410 -5.54 17.08 3.09
N ALA A 411 -6.32 16.35 3.87
CA ALA A 411 -5.84 15.16 4.56
C ALA A 411 -5.34 14.07 3.59
N ARG A 412 -5.94 13.97 2.38
CA ARG A 412 -5.51 13.01 1.35
C ARG A 412 -4.34 13.49 0.49
N MET A 413 -4.26 14.78 0.17
CA MET A 413 -3.36 15.33 -0.84
C MET A 413 -2.38 16.38 -0.30
N GLY A 414 -2.48 16.75 0.99
CA GLY A 414 -1.70 17.82 1.57
C GLY A 414 -1.86 19.14 0.80
N THR A 415 -0.75 19.83 0.54
CA THR A 415 -0.72 21.06 -0.26
C THR A 415 -1.22 20.90 -1.69
N GLY A 416 -1.20 19.66 -2.22
CA GLY A 416 -1.72 19.30 -3.54
C GLY A 416 -3.22 19.55 -3.70
N ALA A 417 -3.98 19.65 -2.60
CA ALA A 417 -5.41 19.98 -2.61
C ALA A 417 -5.70 21.36 -3.22
N SER A 418 -4.71 22.26 -3.27
CA SER A 418 -4.82 23.56 -3.95
C SER A 418 -5.08 23.46 -5.46
N ARG A 419 -4.79 22.31 -6.05
CA ARG A 419 -5.01 22.05 -7.49
C ARG A 419 -6.44 21.59 -7.81
N ILE A 420 -7.26 21.32 -6.78
CA ILE A 420 -8.65 20.89 -6.96
C ILE A 420 -9.47 22.12 -7.33
N GLU A 421 -10.05 22.12 -8.53
CA GLU A 421 -11.00 23.15 -8.92
C GLU A 421 -12.26 23.09 -8.04
N SER A 422 -12.61 24.22 -7.47
CA SER A 422 -13.80 24.38 -6.63
C SER A 422 -14.58 25.67 -6.94
N SER A 423 -14.34 26.23 -8.13
CA SER A 423 -14.95 27.49 -8.56
C SER A 423 -16.45 27.36 -8.83
N LYS A 424 -16.90 26.19 -9.30
CA LYS A 424 -18.33 25.94 -9.60
C LYS A 424 -19.02 25.29 -8.40
N PRO A 425 -20.28 25.66 -8.08
CA PRO A 425 -21.06 25.00 -7.03
C PRO A 425 -21.12 23.46 -7.19
N ALA A 426 -21.21 22.98 -8.45
CA ALA A 426 -21.24 21.55 -8.76
C ALA A 426 -19.96 20.81 -8.32
N ASP A 427 -18.79 21.47 -8.36
CA ASP A 427 -17.52 20.84 -7.97
C ASP A 427 -17.40 20.63 -6.45
N LYS A 428 -18.20 21.37 -5.67
CA LYS A 428 -18.28 21.24 -4.20
C LYS A 428 -19.24 20.13 -3.74
N ALA A 429 -20.07 19.60 -4.63
CA ALA A 429 -21.01 18.54 -4.30
C ALA A 429 -20.25 17.24 -3.93
N LEU A 430 -20.79 16.50 -2.95
CA LEU A 430 -20.20 15.21 -2.54
C LEU A 430 -20.55 14.11 -3.55
N VAL A 431 -19.55 13.37 -3.95
CA VAL A 431 -19.68 12.09 -4.65
C VAL A 431 -19.72 10.94 -3.64
N CYS A 432 -18.89 11.02 -2.60
CA CYS A 432 -18.81 10.04 -1.53
C CYS A 432 -18.97 10.72 -0.17
N GLU A 433 -20.04 10.39 0.55
CA GLU A 433 -20.34 10.92 1.87
C GLU A 433 -19.47 10.27 2.96
N CYS A 434 -19.17 8.97 2.84
CA CYS A 434 -18.38 8.24 3.85
C CYS A 434 -16.93 8.74 3.96
N GLU A 435 -16.33 9.12 2.82
CA GLU A 435 -14.95 9.57 2.71
C GLU A 435 -14.87 11.06 2.36
N GLU A 436 -16.00 11.75 2.33
CA GLU A 436 -16.11 13.20 2.06
C GLU A 436 -15.37 13.64 0.78
N VAL A 437 -15.59 12.89 -0.33
CA VAL A 437 -14.94 13.18 -1.63
C VAL A 437 -15.86 14.01 -2.50
N SER A 438 -15.37 15.16 -2.98
CA SER A 438 -16.12 16.08 -3.85
C SER A 438 -16.01 15.71 -5.33
N VAL A 439 -16.92 16.27 -6.15
CA VAL A 439 -16.87 16.19 -7.62
C VAL A 439 -15.57 16.79 -8.16
N GLY A 440 -15.12 17.92 -7.60
CA GLY A 440 -13.85 18.56 -7.99
C GLY A 440 -12.65 17.65 -7.77
N GLU A 441 -12.59 16.95 -6.63
CA GLU A 441 -11.52 15.99 -6.35
C GLU A 441 -11.55 14.80 -7.32
N VAL A 442 -12.73 14.26 -7.64
CA VAL A 442 -12.88 13.18 -8.62
C VAL A 442 -12.38 13.61 -10.00
N ARG A 443 -12.80 14.79 -10.46
CA ARG A 443 -12.35 15.35 -11.75
C ARG A 443 -10.85 15.58 -11.78
N HIS A 444 -10.28 16.10 -10.68
CA HIS A 444 -8.84 16.29 -10.56
C HIS A 444 -8.09 14.95 -10.65
N ALA A 445 -8.57 13.91 -9.96
CA ALA A 445 -7.94 12.59 -9.99
C ALA A 445 -7.99 11.98 -11.41
N ILE A 446 -9.13 12.07 -12.10
CA ILE A 446 -9.30 11.57 -13.48
C ILE A 446 -8.34 12.29 -14.44
N ALA A 447 -8.23 13.62 -14.31
CA ALA A 447 -7.45 14.43 -15.25
C ALA A 447 -5.93 14.35 -15.02
N ASN A 448 -5.46 14.09 -13.78
CA ASN A 448 -4.05 14.29 -13.40
C ASN A 448 -3.36 13.10 -12.75
N GLN A 449 -4.07 12.00 -12.45
CA GLN A 449 -3.52 10.89 -11.67
C GLN A 449 -3.63 9.52 -12.38
N ASP A 450 -3.61 9.51 -13.69
CA ASP A 450 -3.65 8.30 -14.54
C ASP A 450 -4.81 7.35 -14.18
N VAL A 451 -5.98 7.91 -13.96
CA VAL A 451 -7.20 7.16 -13.63
C VAL A 451 -7.91 6.76 -14.91
N SER A 452 -8.06 5.47 -15.16
CA SER A 452 -8.79 4.94 -16.31
C SER A 452 -10.02 4.10 -15.93
N THR A 453 -10.09 3.58 -14.71
CA THR A 453 -11.20 2.77 -14.20
C THR A 453 -11.73 3.29 -12.87
N LEU A 454 -12.93 2.84 -12.48
CA LEU A 454 -13.50 3.14 -11.17
C LEU A 454 -12.64 2.58 -10.02
N THR A 455 -11.98 1.47 -10.25
CA THR A 455 -11.06 0.86 -9.27
C THR A 455 -9.78 1.69 -9.10
N ASP A 456 -9.28 2.31 -10.17
CA ASP A 456 -8.15 3.25 -10.09
C ASP A 456 -8.55 4.50 -9.30
N LEU A 457 -9.71 5.08 -9.62
CA LEU A 457 -10.25 6.23 -8.91
C LEU A 457 -10.39 5.97 -7.40
N ARG A 458 -10.82 4.77 -7.02
CA ARG A 458 -10.88 4.32 -5.62
C ARG A 458 -9.52 4.45 -4.92
N ARG A 459 -8.42 4.06 -5.57
CA ARG A 459 -7.07 4.12 -5.01
C ARG A 459 -6.52 5.54 -4.90
N ARG A 460 -7.05 6.48 -5.67
CA ARG A 460 -6.64 7.90 -5.62
C ARG A 460 -7.43 8.71 -4.60
N THR A 461 -8.74 8.43 -4.49
CA THR A 461 -9.69 9.29 -3.75
C THR A 461 -10.33 8.58 -2.55
N ARG A 462 -10.11 7.28 -2.36
CA ARG A 462 -10.77 6.41 -1.36
C ARG A 462 -12.27 6.21 -1.61
N ILE A 463 -12.85 6.66 -2.72
CA ILE A 463 -14.24 6.33 -3.10
C ILE A 463 -14.47 4.82 -2.98
N GLY A 464 -15.54 4.42 -2.29
CA GLY A 464 -15.88 3.01 -2.08
C GLY A 464 -15.03 2.28 -1.03
N MET A 465 -14.19 2.98 -0.25
CA MET A 465 -13.44 2.39 0.86
C MET A 465 -14.10 2.57 2.23
N GLY A 466 -14.99 3.56 2.38
CA GLY A 466 -15.69 3.83 3.61
C GLY A 466 -16.81 2.82 3.92
N THR A 467 -17.60 3.11 4.95
CA THR A 467 -18.56 2.19 5.57
C THR A 467 -19.57 1.55 4.60
N CYS A 468 -20.04 2.28 3.56
CA CYS A 468 -20.99 1.74 2.58
C CYS A 468 -20.33 0.92 1.45
N GLN A 469 -19.00 0.86 1.40
CA GLN A 469 -18.23 0.12 0.39
C GLN A 469 -18.65 0.40 -1.06
N GLY A 470 -19.00 1.66 -1.36
CA GLY A 470 -19.38 2.11 -2.70
C GLY A 470 -20.88 2.02 -3.02
N GLY A 471 -21.73 1.62 -2.06
CA GLY A 471 -23.16 1.45 -2.29
C GLY A 471 -23.88 2.69 -2.86
N PHE A 472 -23.39 3.88 -2.50
CA PHE A 472 -23.98 5.15 -2.98
C PHE A 472 -23.10 5.88 -4.00
N CYS A 473 -21.78 5.90 -3.79
CA CYS A 473 -20.87 6.72 -4.59
C CYS A 473 -20.46 6.08 -5.91
N ALA A 474 -20.50 4.75 -6.05
CA ALA A 474 -19.96 4.07 -7.24
C ALA A 474 -20.67 4.50 -8.53
N CYS A 475 -22.02 4.62 -8.53
CA CYS A 475 -22.77 5.06 -9.71
C CYS A 475 -22.44 6.51 -10.09
N ARG A 476 -22.36 7.43 -9.11
CA ARG A 476 -22.00 8.83 -9.34
C ARG A 476 -20.60 8.97 -9.91
N ALA A 477 -19.65 8.23 -9.33
CA ALA A 477 -18.26 8.22 -9.78
C ALA A 477 -18.11 7.61 -11.18
N ALA A 478 -18.83 6.52 -11.48
CA ALA A 478 -18.84 5.92 -12.82
C ALA A 478 -19.40 6.89 -13.86
N GLY A 479 -20.45 7.66 -13.51
CA GLY A 479 -20.98 8.70 -14.39
C GLY A 479 -19.98 9.83 -14.70
N LEU A 480 -19.22 10.28 -13.68
CA LEU A 480 -18.17 11.28 -13.87
C LEU A 480 -17.02 10.75 -14.71
N LEU A 481 -16.63 9.50 -14.50
CA LEU A 481 -15.58 8.83 -15.27
C LEU A 481 -16.00 8.66 -16.75
N ALA A 482 -17.23 8.19 -16.99
CA ALA A 482 -17.79 8.06 -18.33
C ALA A 482 -17.90 9.41 -19.06
N GLN A 483 -18.29 10.46 -18.35
CA GLN A 483 -18.32 11.82 -18.88
C GLN A 483 -16.93 12.30 -19.30
N ALA A 484 -15.93 12.07 -18.45
CA ALA A 484 -14.54 12.48 -18.73
C ALA A 484 -13.95 11.73 -19.95
N HIS A 485 -14.30 10.47 -20.13
CA HIS A 485 -13.84 9.66 -21.26
C HIS A 485 -14.72 9.78 -22.53
N GLY A 486 -15.83 10.51 -22.45
CA GLY A 486 -16.78 10.64 -23.58
C GLY A 486 -17.47 9.33 -23.97
N CYS A 487 -17.54 8.34 -23.08
CA CYS A 487 -18.07 7.00 -23.36
C CYS A 487 -19.00 6.51 -22.24
N THR A 488 -20.30 6.67 -22.44
CA THR A 488 -21.34 6.24 -21.47
C THR A 488 -21.44 4.72 -21.31
N GLN A 489 -21.15 3.95 -22.38
CA GLN A 489 -21.14 2.48 -22.36
C GLN A 489 -20.14 1.95 -21.32
N ARG A 490 -19.04 2.66 -21.11
CA ARG A 490 -17.99 2.29 -20.18
C ARG A 490 -18.46 2.33 -18.72
N ALA A 491 -19.38 3.22 -18.34
CA ALA A 491 -19.91 3.31 -16.99
C ALA A 491 -20.44 1.97 -16.46
N ARG A 492 -21.13 1.20 -17.33
CA ARG A 492 -21.66 -0.12 -16.97
C ARG A 492 -20.55 -1.14 -16.70
N THR A 493 -19.55 -1.19 -17.57
CA THR A 493 -18.39 -2.08 -17.40
C THR A 493 -17.63 -1.75 -16.12
N ASP A 494 -17.30 -0.47 -15.90
CA ASP A 494 -16.62 0.00 -14.70
C ASP A 494 -17.38 -0.34 -13.41
N LEU A 495 -18.72 -0.22 -13.42
CA LEU A 495 -19.56 -0.62 -12.29
C LEU A 495 -19.55 -2.13 -12.06
N CYS A 496 -19.63 -2.93 -13.12
CA CYS A 496 -19.56 -4.38 -13.02
C CYS A 496 -18.21 -4.84 -12.41
N ASP A 497 -17.11 -4.30 -12.89
CA ASP A 497 -15.76 -4.60 -12.39
C ASP A 497 -15.60 -4.19 -10.93
N PHE A 498 -16.11 -3.01 -10.56
CA PHE A 498 -16.12 -2.55 -9.17
C PHE A 498 -16.93 -3.47 -8.26
N LEU A 499 -18.10 -3.93 -8.70
CA LEU A 499 -18.95 -4.85 -7.95
C LEU A 499 -18.30 -6.23 -7.79
N GLN A 500 -17.60 -6.72 -8.81
CA GLN A 500 -16.84 -7.98 -8.73
C GLN A 500 -15.73 -7.88 -7.68
N GLU A 501 -14.96 -6.79 -7.69
CA GLU A 501 -13.93 -6.53 -6.67
C GLU A 501 -14.52 -6.37 -5.26
N ARG A 502 -15.69 -5.74 -5.13
CA ARG A 502 -16.42 -5.67 -3.87
C ARG A 502 -16.86 -7.06 -3.41
N TRP A 503 -17.49 -7.84 -4.27
CA TRP A 503 -17.97 -9.19 -3.97
C TRP A 503 -16.85 -10.13 -3.53
N LYS A 504 -15.72 -10.09 -4.21
CA LYS A 504 -14.51 -10.83 -3.82
C LYS A 504 -14.11 -10.59 -2.36
N GLY A 505 -14.24 -9.38 -1.85
CA GLY A 505 -13.96 -9.04 -0.46
C GLY A 505 -15.12 -9.33 0.51
N SER A 506 -16.36 -9.38 0.03
CA SER A 506 -17.56 -9.62 0.85
C SER A 506 -17.90 -11.10 0.98
N PHE A 507 -17.60 -11.90 -0.03
CA PHE A 507 -17.92 -13.33 -0.05
C PHE A 507 -17.41 -14.11 1.17
N PRO A 508 -16.15 -13.95 1.63
CA PRO A 508 -15.63 -14.69 2.79
C PRO A 508 -16.29 -14.30 4.13
N ILE A 509 -17.03 -13.18 4.16
CA ILE A 509 -17.69 -12.62 5.34
C ILE A 509 -19.20 -12.47 5.15
N GLY A 510 -19.79 -13.24 4.21
CA GLY A 510 -21.18 -13.12 3.79
C GLY A 510 -22.16 -13.78 4.77
N TRP A 511 -22.28 -13.22 5.99
CA TRP A 511 -23.31 -13.59 6.96
C TRP A 511 -23.92 -12.38 7.63
N GLY A 512 -25.07 -12.55 8.30
CA GLY A 512 -25.75 -11.52 9.09
C GLY A 512 -25.99 -10.21 8.30
N ASP A 513 -25.62 -9.09 8.87
CA ASP A 513 -25.84 -7.76 8.28
C ASP A 513 -25.02 -7.53 7.02
N THR A 514 -23.82 -8.10 6.92
CA THR A 514 -22.98 -8.00 5.74
C THR A 514 -23.63 -8.67 4.54
N LEU A 515 -24.25 -9.86 4.73
CA LEU A 515 -24.97 -10.55 3.66
C LEU A 515 -26.19 -9.74 3.24
N ARG A 516 -27.00 -9.26 4.19
CA ARG A 516 -28.19 -8.43 3.90
C ARG A 516 -27.86 -7.20 3.07
N GLU A 517 -26.77 -6.50 3.40
CA GLU A 517 -26.32 -5.34 2.62
C GLU A 517 -25.78 -5.72 1.23
N ALA A 518 -25.07 -6.83 1.12
CA ALA A 518 -24.59 -7.32 -0.18
C ALA A 518 -25.78 -7.63 -1.08
N GLU A 519 -26.79 -8.34 -0.57
CA GLU A 519 -28.03 -8.67 -1.29
C GLU A 519 -28.82 -7.41 -1.67
N TYR A 520 -29.02 -6.48 -0.72
CA TYR A 520 -29.69 -5.20 -0.97
C TYR A 520 -28.98 -4.39 -2.07
N THR A 521 -27.68 -4.27 -1.98
CA THR A 521 -26.88 -3.57 -2.99
C THR A 521 -26.98 -4.26 -4.35
N GLN A 522 -26.89 -5.57 -4.41
CA GLN A 522 -27.03 -6.32 -5.64
C GLN A 522 -28.42 -6.13 -6.26
N TRP A 523 -29.47 -6.13 -5.42
CA TRP A 523 -30.84 -5.89 -5.88
C TRP A 523 -30.99 -4.48 -6.50
N VAL A 524 -30.47 -3.44 -5.84
CA VAL A 524 -30.49 -2.05 -6.36
C VAL A 524 -29.76 -1.98 -7.71
N TYR A 525 -28.57 -2.54 -7.82
CA TYR A 525 -27.82 -2.48 -9.08
C TYR A 525 -28.50 -3.23 -10.21
N LYS A 526 -29.04 -4.43 -9.96
CA LYS A 526 -29.71 -5.24 -11.00
C LYS A 526 -31.10 -4.72 -11.38
N HIS A 527 -31.92 -4.38 -10.39
CA HIS A 527 -33.34 -4.13 -10.64
C HIS A 527 -33.68 -2.64 -10.77
N VAL A 528 -32.93 -1.75 -10.12
CA VAL A 528 -33.16 -0.30 -10.23
C VAL A 528 -32.29 0.33 -11.32
N LEU A 529 -31.02 -0.08 -11.41
CA LEU A 529 -30.05 0.50 -12.32
C LEU A 529 -29.85 -0.31 -13.62
N GLY A 530 -30.44 -1.51 -13.72
CA GLY A 530 -30.39 -2.33 -14.93
C GLY A 530 -29.02 -2.88 -15.32
N LEU A 531 -28.15 -3.13 -14.33
CA LEU A 531 -26.83 -3.74 -14.54
C LEU A 531 -26.91 -5.24 -14.82
#